data_23453b3ffe11cfd9373962d2474ca37f
#
_entry.id   23453b3ffe11cfd9373962d2474ca37f
#
_cell.length_a   1.000
_cell.length_b   1.000
_cell.length_c   1.000
_cell.angle_alpha   90.00
_cell.angle_beta   90.00
_cell.angle_gamma   90.00
#
_symmetry.space_group_name_H-M   'P 1'
#
loop_
_entity.id
_entity.type
_entity.pdbx_description
1 polymer ?
#
loop_
_entity_poly.entity_id
_entity_poly.type
_entity_poly.pdbx_seq_one_letter_code
_entity_poly.pdbx_strand_id
1 'polypeptide(L)'
;MNVLEDSAVTLLGITKCYGRTVAVDNLSLSVRSGELFAFLGPNGAGKTTTIKLITGLLRPDRGDIQVCGHHIGSNGVAAKAKLAYVPDQPFLYEKLTGREFLYFVAELYGIENRRRDEVLEGLIARLAIGDFLDHLTESYSHGMKQKVVLAAALLHDPTVLVIDEPMVGLDPRTIRAVKDLFVEHTRRGRTIFMSTHTLDIAEAVADRIGIIHHGKLIAIGTLSELKARATHEHSLEEIFLQLTKESDD
;
A
#
# COMPACT_ATOMS: atom_id res chain seq x y z
N MET A 1 27.58 -0.31 -6.13
CA MET A 1 26.27 0.11 -6.71
C MET A 1 25.50 0.81 -5.59
N ASN A 2 25.15 2.07 -5.79
CA ASN A 2 24.47 2.86 -4.75
C ASN A 2 23.04 2.30 -4.57
N VAL A 3 22.74 1.74 -3.41
CA VAL A 3 21.43 1.15 -3.07
C VAL A 3 20.28 2.17 -3.15
N LEU A 4 20.59 3.46 -3.22
CA LEU A 4 19.62 4.55 -3.31
C LEU A 4 19.13 4.84 -4.75
N GLU A 5 19.85 4.41 -5.79
CA GLU A 5 19.49 4.72 -7.18
C GLU A 5 18.34 3.84 -7.73
N ASP A 6 18.02 2.73 -7.07
CA ASP A 6 16.97 1.79 -7.53
C ASP A 6 15.79 1.67 -6.54
N SER A 7 15.59 2.70 -5.70
CA SER A 7 14.54 2.68 -4.67
C SER A 7 13.31 3.48 -5.11
N ALA A 8 12.14 2.83 -5.10
CA ALA A 8 10.86 3.47 -5.36
C ALA A 8 10.35 4.28 -4.15
N VAL A 9 10.62 3.81 -2.92
CA VAL A 9 10.29 4.51 -1.68
C VAL A 9 11.48 4.46 -0.75
N THR A 10 11.89 5.61 -0.20
CA THR A 10 12.97 5.70 0.79
C THR A 10 12.51 6.51 1.99
N LEU A 11 12.64 5.92 3.17
CA LEU A 11 12.39 6.55 4.47
C LEU A 11 13.74 6.68 5.19
N LEU A 12 14.08 7.88 5.65
CA LEU A 12 15.36 8.16 6.31
C LEU A 12 15.11 8.73 7.70
N GLY A 13 15.19 7.88 8.72
CA GLY A 13 15.06 8.25 10.13
C GLY A 13 13.76 8.98 10.46
N ILE A 14 12.65 8.59 9.84
CA ILE A 14 11.37 9.28 10.04
C ILE A 14 10.83 9.05 11.45
N THR A 15 10.38 10.13 12.07
CA THR A 15 9.71 10.10 13.37
C THR A 15 8.40 10.87 13.28
N LYS A 16 7.34 10.31 13.90
CA LYS A 16 6.03 10.96 14.02
C LYS A 16 5.46 10.77 15.41
N CYS A 17 5.07 11.90 16.03
CA CYS A 17 4.46 11.92 17.34
C CYS A 17 3.05 12.50 17.28
N TYR A 18 2.16 12.03 18.15
CA TYR A 18 0.85 12.57 18.43
C TYR A 18 0.79 12.90 19.93
N GLY A 19 1.00 14.15 20.26
CA GLY A 19 1.16 14.56 21.64
C GLY A 19 2.36 13.86 22.31
N ARG A 20 2.10 13.00 23.28
CA ARG A 20 3.16 12.22 23.96
C ARG A 20 3.41 10.84 23.33
N THR A 21 2.57 10.41 22.42
CA THR A 21 2.68 9.09 21.80
C THR A 21 3.58 9.15 20.55
N VAL A 22 4.64 8.38 20.55
CA VAL A 22 5.50 8.19 19.38
C VAL A 22 4.89 7.10 18.51
N ALA A 23 4.29 7.47 17.39
CA ALA A 23 3.63 6.53 16.49
C ALA A 23 4.59 5.89 15.46
N VAL A 24 5.67 6.60 15.11
CA VAL A 24 6.78 6.10 14.28
C VAL A 24 8.06 6.67 14.88
N ASP A 25 9.03 5.79 15.16
CA ASP A 25 10.25 6.13 15.88
C ASP A 25 11.50 5.79 15.05
N ASN A 26 12.16 6.84 14.52
CA ASN A 26 13.42 6.74 13.78
C ASN A 26 13.42 5.63 12.68
N LEU A 27 12.33 5.48 11.96
CA LEU A 27 12.15 4.42 10.98
C LEU A 27 12.91 4.74 9.69
N SER A 28 13.82 3.83 9.31
CA SER A 28 14.54 3.86 8.03
C SER A 28 14.22 2.61 7.23
N LEU A 29 13.81 2.80 5.97
CA LEU A 29 13.37 1.72 5.09
C LEU A 29 13.61 2.11 3.64
N SER A 30 14.04 1.16 2.82
CA SER A 30 14.12 1.28 1.36
C SER A 30 13.32 0.18 0.69
N VAL A 31 12.39 0.56 -0.19
CA VAL A 31 11.60 -0.32 -1.04
C VAL A 31 12.13 -0.21 -2.46
N ARG A 32 12.49 -1.33 -3.05
CA ARG A 32 13.10 -1.38 -4.39
C ARG A 32 12.05 -1.12 -5.47
N SER A 33 12.51 -0.63 -6.62
CA SER A 33 11.65 -0.52 -7.80
C SER A 33 11.20 -1.91 -8.26
N GLY A 34 9.90 -2.04 -8.58
CA GLY A 34 9.32 -3.28 -9.06
C GLY A 34 9.06 -4.37 -8.01
N GLU A 35 9.26 -4.10 -6.70
CA GLU A 35 8.93 -5.08 -5.66
C GLU A 35 7.53 -4.88 -5.07
N LEU A 36 6.94 -5.97 -4.60
CA LEU A 36 5.82 -5.95 -3.68
C LEU A 36 6.36 -6.07 -2.26
N PHE A 37 6.29 -4.97 -1.54
CA PHE A 37 6.74 -4.87 -0.16
C PHE A 37 5.55 -4.92 0.80
N ALA A 38 5.54 -5.90 1.71
CA ALA A 38 4.54 -6.00 2.76
C ALA A 38 5.06 -5.38 4.07
N PHE A 39 4.31 -4.45 4.64
CA PHE A 39 4.59 -3.81 5.92
C PHE A 39 3.67 -4.40 6.98
N LEU A 40 4.19 -5.39 7.70
CA LEU A 40 3.46 -6.25 8.63
C LEU A 40 3.58 -5.73 10.06
N GLY A 41 2.49 -5.75 10.82
CA GLY A 41 2.50 -5.39 12.23
C GLY A 41 1.12 -5.43 12.87
N PRO A 42 1.02 -5.48 14.20
CA PRO A 42 -0.25 -5.46 14.90
C PRO A 42 -0.96 -4.11 14.75
N ASN A 43 -2.21 -4.04 15.19
CA ASN A 43 -2.93 -2.78 15.25
C ASN A 43 -2.23 -1.82 16.23
N GLY A 44 -2.12 -0.55 15.83
CA GLY A 44 -1.38 0.45 16.61
C GLY A 44 0.14 0.44 16.44
N ALA A 45 0.73 -0.48 15.65
CA ALA A 45 2.17 -0.55 15.43
C ALA A 45 2.78 0.64 14.66
N GLY A 46 1.95 1.50 14.01
CA GLY A 46 2.40 2.64 13.23
C GLY A 46 2.24 2.49 11.71
N LYS A 47 1.64 1.38 11.21
CA LYS A 47 1.47 1.10 9.77
C LYS A 47 0.75 2.23 9.02
N THR A 48 -0.48 2.55 9.40
CA THR A 48 -1.28 3.62 8.77
C THR A 48 -0.62 4.98 8.88
N THR A 49 0.07 5.27 10.01
CA THR A 49 0.85 6.51 10.15
C THR A 49 1.98 6.55 9.14
N THR A 50 2.75 5.47 8.98
CA THR A 50 3.83 5.37 7.98
C THR A 50 3.28 5.54 6.56
N ILE A 51 2.17 4.90 6.22
CA ILE A 51 1.50 5.07 4.92
C ILE A 51 1.11 6.54 4.67
N LYS A 52 0.49 7.19 5.64
CA LYS A 52 0.11 8.62 5.53
C LYS A 52 1.33 9.54 5.38
N LEU A 53 2.47 9.17 5.94
CA LEU A 53 3.74 9.88 5.75
C LEU A 53 4.28 9.67 4.32
N ILE A 54 4.32 8.44 3.81
CA ILE A 54 4.74 8.11 2.43
C ILE A 54 3.88 8.82 1.40
N THR A 55 2.56 8.89 1.62
CA THR A 55 1.61 9.53 0.70
C THR A 55 1.57 11.07 0.83
N GLY A 56 2.29 11.63 1.80
CA GLY A 56 2.33 13.07 2.07
C GLY A 56 0.99 13.63 2.58
N LEU A 57 0.15 12.78 3.17
CA LEU A 57 -1.04 13.17 3.94
C LEU A 57 -0.67 13.66 5.35
N LEU A 58 0.48 13.19 5.85
CA LEU A 58 1.11 13.68 7.07
C LEU A 58 2.53 14.13 6.77
N ARG A 59 3.03 15.05 7.61
CA ARG A 59 4.45 15.45 7.61
C ARG A 59 5.15 14.75 8.77
N PRO A 60 6.35 14.20 8.55
CA PRO A 60 7.17 13.69 9.63
C PRO A 60 7.63 14.86 10.53
N ASP A 61 7.83 14.59 11.82
CA ASP A 61 8.40 15.55 12.75
C ASP A 61 9.94 15.58 12.64
N ARG A 62 10.54 14.44 12.19
CA ARG A 62 11.97 14.31 11.85
C ARG A 62 12.13 13.34 10.68
N GLY A 63 13.30 13.44 10.04
CA GLY A 63 13.66 12.58 8.92
C GLY A 63 13.13 13.06 7.58
N ASP A 64 13.33 12.26 6.55
CA ASP A 64 12.99 12.60 5.16
C ASP A 64 12.37 11.41 4.44
N ILE A 65 11.53 11.71 3.43
CA ILE A 65 10.82 10.72 2.63
C ILE A 65 10.97 11.05 1.16
N GLN A 66 11.36 10.05 0.38
CA GLN A 66 11.45 10.15 -1.07
C GLN A 66 10.60 9.08 -1.75
N VAL A 67 9.93 9.45 -2.82
CA VAL A 67 9.20 8.56 -3.73
C VAL A 67 9.73 8.77 -5.13
N CYS A 68 10.29 7.72 -5.73
CA CYS A 68 10.94 7.78 -7.05
C CYS A 68 11.98 8.93 -7.14
N GLY A 69 12.79 9.12 -6.10
CA GLY A 69 13.80 10.17 -6.02
C GLY A 69 13.26 11.59 -5.72
N HIS A 70 11.95 11.77 -5.58
CA HIS A 70 11.32 13.06 -5.26
C HIS A 70 10.98 13.16 -3.78
N HIS A 71 11.45 14.22 -3.11
CA HIS A 71 11.11 14.48 -1.70
C HIS A 71 9.63 14.84 -1.54
N ILE A 72 8.93 14.13 -0.64
CA ILE A 72 7.51 14.41 -0.33
C ILE A 72 7.32 15.83 0.25
N GLY A 73 8.28 16.33 1.01
CA GLY A 73 8.20 17.64 1.65
C GLY A 73 8.41 18.82 0.68
N SER A 74 9.50 18.80 -0.09
CA SER A 74 9.90 19.92 -0.96
C SER A 74 9.44 19.79 -2.41
N ASN A 75 9.26 18.57 -2.92
CA ASN A 75 8.80 18.28 -4.28
C ASN A 75 7.58 17.33 -4.29
N GLY A 76 6.64 17.60 -3.40
CA GLY A 76 5.50 16.72 -3.15
C GLY A 76 4.57 16.52 -4.35
N VAL A 77 4.47 17.48 -5.26
CA VAL A 77 3.65 17.33 -6.48
C VAL A 77 4.24 16.26 -7.40
N ALA A 78 5.56 16.31 -7.66
CA ALA A 78 6.22 15.32 -8.50
C ALA A 78 6.22 13.93 -7.87
N ALA A 79 6.41 13.82 -6.55
CA ALA A 79 6.31 12.57 -5.81
C ALA A 79 4.89 11.99 -5.89
N LYS A 80 3.85 12.81 -5.64
CA LYS A 80 2.45 12.38 -5.67
C LYS A 80 1.96 12.00 -7.07
N ALA A 81 2.52 12.61 -8.12
CA ALA A 81 2.21 12.22 -9.51
C ALA A 81 2.68 10.79 -9.86
N LYS A 82 3.62 10.21 -9.09
CA LYS A 82 4.11 8.84 -9.24
C LYS A 82 3.38 7.83 -8.38
N LEU A 83 2.49 8.29 -7.49
CA LEU A 83 1.94 7.51 -6.40
C LEU A 83 0.42 7.42 -6.50
N ALA A 84 -0.13 6.25 -6.19
CA ALA A 84 -1.54 6.09 -5.85
C ALA A 84 -1.68 5.58 -4.41
N TYR A 85 -2.79 5.92 -3.78
CA TYR A 85 -3.10 5.51 -2.42
C TYR A 85 -4.49 4.89 -2.32
N VAL A 86 -4.55 3.70 -1.74
CA VAL A 86 -5.79 3.00 -1.38
C VAL A 86 -5.86 2.91 0.15
N PRO A 87 -6.76 3.64 0.81
CA PRO A 87 -6.91 3.61 2.26
C PRO A 87 -7.65 2.35 2.73
N ASP A 88 -7.44 1.98 4.00
CA ASP A 88 -8.21 0.93 4.70
C ASP A 88 -9.71 1.21 4.69
N GLN A 89 -10.10 2.48 4.90
CA GLN A 89 -11.48 2.90 4.77
C GLN A 89 -11.70 3.65 3.46
N PRO A 90 -12.29 2.98 2.45
CA PRO A 90 -12.49 3.57 1.13
C PRO A 90 -13.52 4.71 1.19
N PHE A 91 -13.11 5.87 0.69
CA PHE A 91 -13.97 7.04 0.56
C PHE A 91 -14.37 7.26 -0.89
N LEU A 92 -15.66 7.40 -1.13
CA LEU A 92 -16.26 7.75 -2.42
C LEU A 92 -17.23 8.93 -2.22
N TYR A 93 -17.46 9.69 -3.26
CA TYR A 93 -18.49 10.75 -3.24
C TYR A 93 -19.89 10.14 -3.37
N GLU A 94 -20.63 10.13 -2.27
CA GLU A 94 -21.90 9.40 -2.11
C GLU A 94 -22.95 9.69 -3.19
N LYS A 95 -22.93 10.89 -3.79
CA LYS A 95 -23.87 11.34 -4.80
C LYS A 95 -23.41 11.09 -6.25
N LEU A 96 -22.28 10.40 -6.41
CA LEU A 96 -21.81 9.92 -7.72
C LEU A 96 -22.07 8.42 -7.82
N THR A 97 -22.29 7.95 -9.05
CA THR A 97 -22.16 6.54 -9.38
C THR A 97 -20.68 6.14 -9.34
N GLY A 98 -20.40 4.84 -9.25
CA GLY A 98 -19.01 4.37 -9.33
C GLY A 98 -18.35 4.74 -10.66
N ARG A 99 -19.09 4.71 -11.76
CA ARG A 99 -18.60 5.13 -13.09
C ARG A 99 -18.25 6.61 -13.13
N GLU A 100 -19.13 7.48 -12.65
CA GLU A 100 -18.87 8.91 -12.57
C GLU A 100 -17.65 9.22 -11.69
N PHE A 101 -17.50 8.51 -10.57
CA PHE A 101 -16.31 8.64 -9.73
C PHE A 101 -15.03 8.24 -10.47
N LEU A 102 -15.02 7.12 -11.20
CA LEU A 102 -13.85 6.68 -11.98
C LEU A 102 -13.54 7.66 -13.13
N TYR A 103 -14.55 8.22 -13.78
CA TYR A 103 -14.39 9.23 -14.82
C TYR A 103 -13.81 10.53 -14.23
N PHE A 104 -14.34 10.97 -13.11
CA PHE A 104 -13.81 12.13 -12.38
C PHE A 104 -12.32 11.96 -12.01
N VAL A 105 -11.93 10.77 -11.50
CA VAL A 105 -10.53 10.48 -11.20
C VAL A 105 -9.69 10.50 -12.47
N ALA A 106 -10.16 9.92 -13.58
CA ALA A 106 -9.46 9.95 -14.85
C ALA A 106 -9.18 11.37 -15.35
N GLU A 107 -10.18 12.27 -15.24
CA GLU A 107 -10.04 13.69 -15.59
C GLU A 107 -9.01 14.41 -14.70
N LEU A 108 -9.00 14.15 -13.38
CA LEU A 108 -8.01 14.71 -12.47
C LEU A 108 -6.57 14.36 -12.83
N TYR A 109 -6.36 13.14 -13.38
CA TYR A 109 -5.04 12.68 -13.84
C TYR A 109 -4.79 13.00 -15.32
N GLY A 110 -5.70 13.70 -16.02
CA GLY A 110 -5.55 14.06 -17.42
C GLY A 110 -5.51 12.87 -18.38
N ILE A 111 -6.21 11.78 -18.04
CA ILE A 111 -6.26 10.56 -18.86
C ILE A 111 -7.24 10.79 -20.03
N GLU A 112 -6.74 10.61 -21.26
CA GLU A 112 -7.56 10.70 -22.46
C GLU A 112 -8.72 9.69 -22.43
N ASN A 113 -9.89 10.09 -22.93
CA ASN A 113 -11.12 9.29 -22.90
C ASN A 113 -10.94 7.87 -23.45
N ARG A 114 -10.29 7.74 -24.60
CA ARG A 114 -10.03 6.43 -25.22
C ARG A 114 -9.21 5.52 -24.32
N ARG A 115 -8.11 6.03 -23.78
CA ARG A 115 -7.25 5.28 -22.87
C ARG A 115 -7.97 4.93 -21.56
N ARG A 116 -8.75 5.88 -21.01
CA ARG A 116 -9.61 5.64 -19.85
C ARG A 116 -10.53 4.45 -20.08
N ASP A 117 -11.26 4.45 -21.19
CA ASP A 117 -12.27 3.43 -21.47
C ASP A 117 -11.61 2.05 -21.67
N GLU A 118 -10.48 1.98 -22.38
CA GLU A 118 -9.71 0.74 -22.54
C GLU A 118 -9.22 0.17 -21.19
N VAL A 119 -8.69 1.02 -20.30
CA VAL A 119 -8.19 0.58 -18.98
C VAL A 119 -9.35 0.19 -18.07
N LEU A 120 -10.44 0.98 -18.07
CA LEU A 120 -11.59 0.71 -17.24
C LEU A 120 -12.29 -0.60 -17.59
N GLU A 121 -12.43 -0.92 -18.87
CA GLU A 121 -13.05 -2.17 -19.32
C GLU A 121 -12.31 -3.38 -18.69
N GLY A 122 -10.98 -3.36 -18.72
CA GLY A 122 -10.16 -4.39 -18.10
C GLY A 122 -10.31 -4.46 -16.59
N LEU A 123 -10.35 -3.33 -15.89
CA LEU A 123 -10.52 -3.27 -14.43
C LEU A 123 -11.93 -3.68 -14.00
N ILE A 124 -12.97 -3.26 -14.73
CA ILE A 124 -14.36 -3.63 -14.47
C ILE A 124 -14.51 -5.16 -14.51
N ALA A 125 -13.98 -5.80 -15.55
CA ALA A 125 -14.05 -7.25 -15.70
C ALA A 125 -13.29 -7.97 -14.58
N ARG A 126 -12.06 -7.54 -14.26
CA ARG A 126 -11.18 -8.20 -13.28
C ARG A 126 -11.67 -8.07 -11.86
N LEU A 127 -12.18 -6.91 -11.48
CA LEU A 127 -12.70 -6.63 -10.12
C LEU A 127 -14.18 -6.99 -9.96
N ALA A 128 -14.83 -7.42 -11.06
CA ALA A 128 -16.25 -7.77 -11.09
C ALA A 128 -17.12 -6.63 -10.50
N ILE A 129 -16.94 -5.41 -11.01
CA ILE A 129 -17.65 -4.21 -10.53
C ILE A 129 -18.78 -3.77 -11.47
N GLY A 130 -18.92 -4.40 -12.64
CA GLY A 130 -19.86 -4.00 -13.69
C GLY A 130 -21.32 -3.92 -13.23
N ASP A 131 -21.76 -4.90 -12.44
CA ASP A 131 -23.18 -5.04 -12.03
C ASP A 131 -23.68 -3.86 -11.16
N PHE A 132 -22.77 -3.19 -10.44
CA PHE A 132 -23.15 -2.10 -9.53
C PHE A 132 -22.54 -0.75 -9.89
N LEU A 133 -21.66 -0.69 -10.90
CA LEU A 133 -20.88 0.49 -11.22
C LEU A 133 -21.74 1.73 -11.54
N ASP A 134 -22.94 1.53 -12.06
CA ASP A 134 -23.90 2.59 -12.41
C ASP A 134 -24.90 2.91 -11.27
N HIS A 135 -24.76 2.30 -10.09
CA HIS A 135 -25.50 2.68 -8.90
C HIS A 135 -24.78 3.78 -8.12
N LEU A 136 -25.51 4.54 -7.31
CA LEU A 136 -24.93 5.54 -6.41
C LEU A 136 -24.03 4.89 -5.36
N THR A 137 -22.86 5.49 -5.12
CA THR A 137 -21.85 4.93 -4.20
C THR A 137 -22.30 4.92 -2.74
N GLU A 138 -23.33 5.69 -2.36
CA GLU A 138 -23.95 5.63 -1.03
C GLU A 138 -24.56 4.24 -0.74
N SER A 139 -24.96 3.50 -1.78
CA SER A 139 -25.55 2.15 -1.66
C SER A 139 -24.50 1.04 -1.57
N TYR A 140 -23.21 1.36 -1.72
CA TYR A 140 -22.15 0.35 -1.80
C TYR A 140 -21.78 -0.22 -0.44
N SER A 141 -21.63 -1.54 -0.38
CA SER A 141 -20.96 -2.21 0.72
C SER A 141 -19.48 -1.80 0.82
N HIS A 142 -18.83 -2.06 1.94
CA HIS A 142 -17.40 -1.80 2.11
C HIS A 142 -16.56 -2.44 0.98
N GLY A 143 -16.79 -3.73 0.68
CA GLY A 143 -16.07 -4.42 -0.39
C GLY A 143 -16.32 -3.85 -1.79
N MET A 144 -17.54 -3.37 -2.09
CA MET A 144 -17.83 -2.66 -3.35
C MET A 144 -17.04 -1.35 -3.43
N LYS A 145 -17.01 -0.56 -2.35
CA LYS A 145 -16.23 0.67 -2.27
C LYS A 145 -14.74 0.40 -2.45
N GLN A 146 -14.21 -0.64 -1.80
CA GLN A 146 -12.80 -1.03 -1.89
C GLN A 146 -12.39 -1.38 -3.34
N LYS A 147 -13.21 -2.15 -4.05
CA LYS A 147 -12.99 -2.50 -5.46
C LYS A 147 -12.92 -1.26 -6.36
N VAL A 148 -13.84 -0.31 -6.17
CA VAL A 148 -13.89 0.92 -6.98
C VAL A 148 -12.72 1.86 -6.66
N VAL A 149 -12.32 2.00 -5.40
CA VAL A 149 -11.13 2.79 -5.01
C VAL A 149 -9.86 2.16 -5.56
N LEU A 150 -9.75 0.82 -5.53
CA LEU A 150 -8.63 0.12 -6.14
C LEU A 150 -8.58 0.32 -7.67
N ALA A 151 -9.74 0.24 -8.34
CA ALA A 151 -9.83 0.57 -9.78
C ALA A 151 -9.36 2.00 -10.06
N ALA A 152 -9.83 2.97 -9.28
CA ALA A 152 -9.42 4.37 -9.39
C ALA A 152 -7.91 4.56 -9.22
N ALA A 153 -7.32 3.87 -8.22
CA ALA A 153 -5.88 3.94 -7.95
C ALA A 153 -5.03 3.35 -9.10
N LEU A 154 -5.53 2.32 -9.78
CA LEU A 154 -4.83 1.67 -10.89
C LEU A 154 -5.03 2.39 -12.24
N LEU A 155 -6.01 3.27 -12.35
CA LEU A 155 -6.45 3.89 -13.61
C LEU A 155 -5.34 4.70 -14.30
N HIS A 156 -4.51 5.41 -13.52
CA HIS A 156 -3.42 6.24 -14.04
C HIS A 156 -2.06 5.53 -14.09
N ASP A 157 -2.03 4.21 -13.90
CA ASP A 157 -0.82 3.37 -13.95
C ASP A 157 0.33 3.90 -13.05
N PRO A 158 0.12 4.02 -11.73
CA PRO A 158 1.09 4.63 -10.83
C PRO A 158 2.41 3.85 -10.80
N THR A 159 3.53 4.56 -10.64
CA THR A 159 4.84 3.92 -10.44
C THR A 159 4.91 3.23 -9.07
N VAL A 160 4.26 3.84 -8.05
CA VAL A 160 4.17 3.30 -6.69
C VAL A 160 2.71 3.25 -6.26
N LEU A 161 2.23 2.08 -5.91
CA LEU A 161 0.90 1.86 -5.33
C LEU A 161 1.04 1.62 -3.83
N VAL A 162 0.51 2.51 -3.02
CA VAL A 162 0.49 2.40 -1.55
C VAL A 162 -0.91 1.98 -1.10
N ILE A 163 -0.99 0.89 -0.34
CA ILE A 163 -2.29 0.32 0.06
C ILE A 163 -2.29 0.00 1.55
N ASP A 164 -3.32 0.46 2.22
CA ASP A 164 -3.57 0.12 3.63
C ASP A 164 -4.62 -0.99 3.71
N GLU A 165 -4.25 -2.18 4.20
CA GLU A 165 -5.10 -3.36 4.42
C GLU A 165 -5.96 -3.77 3.18
N PRO A 166 -5.35 -4.10 2.03
CA PRO A 166 -6.05 -4.22 0.74
C PRO A 166 -7.12 -5.31 0.65
N MET A 167 -7.08 -6.30 1.53
CA MET A 167 -7.94 -7.51 1.44
C MET A 167 -9.10 -7.51 2.43
N VAL A 168 -9.17 -6.52 3.31
CA VAL A 168 -10.22 -6.44 4.33
C VAL A 168 -11.60 -6.24 3.67
N GLY A 169 -12.56 -7.08 4.05
CA GLY A 169 -13.94 -7.01 3.55
C GLY A 169 -14.16 -7.51 2.12
N LEU A 170 -13.15 -8.14 1.50
CA LEU A 170 -13.26 -8.75 0.19
C LEU A 170 -13.59 -10.24 0.27
N ASP A 171 -14.37 -10.73 -0.68
CA ASP A 171 -14.63 -12.15 -0.85
C ASP A 171 -13.40 -12.90 -1.43
N PRO A 172 -13.30 -14.25 -1.25
CA PRO A 172 -12.14 -15.01 -1.71
C PRO A 172 -11.82 -14.90 -3.22
N ARG A 173 -12.83 -14.75 -4.06
CA ARG A 173 -12.66 -14.56 -5.51
C ARG A 173 -11.98 -13.22 -5.80
N THR A 174 -12.46 -12.17 -5.15
CA THR A 174 -11.90 -10.82 -5.28
C THR A 174 -10.47 -10.76 -4.73
N ILE A 175 -10.20 -11.39 -3.57
CA ILE A 175 -8.84 -11.49 -3.03
C ILE A 175 -7.88 -12.09 -4.06
N ARG A 176 -8.26 -13.17 -4.73
CA ARG A 176 -7.45 -13.79 -5.78
C ARG A 176 -7.20 -12.85 -6.94
N ALA A 177 -8.26 -12.18 -7.44
CA ALA A 177 -8.13 -11.23 -8.54
C ALA A 177 -7.20 -10.04 -8.18
N VAL A 178 -7.28 -9.54 -6.95
CA VAL A 178 -6.41 -8.47 -6.45
C VAL A 178 -4.96 -8.95 -6.34
N LYS A 179 -4.70 -10.16 -5.85
CA LYS A 179 -3.35 -10.76 -5.84
C LYS A 179 -2.78 -10.86 -7.26
N ASP A 180 -3.56 -11.34 -8.22
CA ASP A 180 -3.14 -11.43 -9.62
C ASP A 180 -2.84 -10.06 -10.22
N LEU A 181 -3.65 -9.03 -9.91
CA LEU A 181 -3.41 -7.63 -10.30
C LEU A 181 -2.08 -7.10 -9.72
N PHE A 182 -1.79 -7.41 -8.46
CA PHE A 182 -0.55 -6.97 -7.81
C PHE A 182 0.68 -7.61 -8.45
N VAL A 183 0.65 -8.92 -8.70
CA VAL A 183 1.73 -9.63 -9.37
C VAL A 183 1.95 -9.09 -10.80
N GLU A 184 0.88 -8.79 -11.54
CA GLU A 184 1.01 -8.19 -12.86
C GLU A 184 1.60 -6.78 -12.80
N HIS A 185 1.18 -5.98 -11.82
CA HIS A 185 1.67 -4.62 -11.61
C HIS A 185 3.18 -4.61 -11.35
N THR A 186 3.67 -5.49 -10.47
CA THR A 186 5.12 -5.61 -10.19
C THR A 186 5.90 -6.16 -11.37
N ARG A 187 5.36 -7.12 -12.13
CA ARG A 187 5.99 -7.62 -13.37
C ARG A 187 6.17 -6.56 -14.45
N ARG A 188 5.37 -5.49 -14.41
CA ARG A 188 5.54 -4.31 -15.27
C ARG A 188 6.56 -3.30 -14.72
N GLY A 189 7.29 -3.65 -13.66
CA GLY A 189 8.27 -2.80 -13.00
C GLY A 189 7.66 -1.75 -12.07
N ARG A 190 6.38 -1.87 -11.72
CA ARG A 190 5.70 -1.01 -10.75
C ARG A 190 5.91 -1.55 -9.34
N THR A 191 5.93 -0.66 -8.36
CA THR A 191 6.17 -1.00 -6.95
C THR A 191 4.88 -0.97 -6.17
N ILE A 192 4.72 -1.93 -5.26
CA ILE A 192 3.60 -1.94 -4.31
C ILE A 192 4.16 -1.88 -2.89
N PHE A 193 3.67 -0.92 -2.11
CA PHE A 193 3.84 -0.87 -0.66
C PHE A 193 2.49 -1.16 -0.02
N MET A 194 2.32 -2.31 0.60
CA MET A 194 1.08 -2.62 1.29
C MET A 194 1.29 -2.84 2.77
N SER A 195 0.40 -2.30 3.61
CA SER A 195 0.30 -2.71 5.00
C SER A 195 -0.63 -3.89 5.15
N THR A 196 -0.34 -4.74 6.12
CA THR A 196 -1.27 -5.78 6.56
C THR A 196 -0.96 -6.24 7.98
N HIS A 197 -1.98 -6.76 8.66
CA HIS A 197 -1.82 -7.51 9.89
C HIS A 197 -2.01 -9.02 9.64
N THR A 198 -2.32 -9.42 8.39
CA THR A 198 -2.59 -10.81 7.99
C THR A 198 -1.33 -11.42 7.39
N LEU A 199 -0.76 -12.38 8.11
CA LEU A 199 0.48 -13.07 7.74
C LEU A 199 0.37 -13.83 6.44
N ASP A 200 -0.70 -14.60 6.24
CA ASP A 200 -0.95 -15.39 5.03
C ASP A 200 -0.98 -14.54 3.75
N ILE A 201 -1.44 -13.30 3.86
CA ILE A 201 -1.44 -12.37 2.72
C ILE A 201 -0.02 -11.93 2.40
N ALA A 202 0.75 -11.55 3.42
CA ALA A 202 2.14 -11.15 3.24
C ALA A 202 2.97 -12.30 2.66
N GLU A 203 2.84 -13.53 3.20
CA GLU A 203 3.53 -14.73 2.67
C GLU A 203 3.18 -15.04 1.22
N ALA A 204 1.92 -14.84 0.83
CA ALA A 204 1.45 -15.25 -0.49
C ALA A 204 1.86 -14.32 -1.63
N VAL A 205 2.18 -13.04 -1.37
CA VAL A 205 2.39 -12.05 -2.45
C VAL A 205 3.64 -11.20 -2.30
N ALA A 206 4.23 -11.09 -1.10
CA ALA A 206 5.34 -10.17 -0.88
C ALA A 206 6.69 -10.74 -1.34
N ASP A 207 7.47 -9.90 -2.03
CA ASP A 207 8.88 -10.18 -2.33
C ASP A 207 9.73 -9.99 -1.06
N ARG A 208 9.43 -8.93 -0.29
CA ARG A 208 10.05 -8.65 1.01
C ARG A 208 9.00 -8.18 2.01
N ILE A 209 9.27 -8.48 3.27
CA ILE A 209 8.41 -8.15 4.41
C ILE A 209 9.22 -7.29 5.38
N GLY A 210 8.65 -6.18 5.82
CA GLY A 210 9.14 -5.39 6.94
C GLY A 210 8.19 -5.55 8.12
N ILE A 211 8.70 -5.94 9.29
CA ILE A 211 7.91 -6.09 10.50
C ILE A 211 8.07 -4.84 11.36
N ILE A 212 6.94 -4.18 11.65
CA ILE A 212 6.89 -3.00 12.52
C ILE A 212 6.21 -3.33 13.83
N HIS A 213 6.79 -2.88 14.95
CA HIS A 213 6.22 -2.96 16.28
C HIS A 213 6.55 -1.68 17.07
N HIS A 214 5.57 -1.12 17.80
CA HIS A 214 5.71 0.13 18.56
C HIS A 214 6.43 1.26 17.81
N GLY A 215 6.09 1.44 16.53
CA GLY A 215 6.66 2.49 15.68
C GLY A 215 8.05 2.20 15.13
N LYS A 216 8.67 1.06 15.44
CA LYS A 216 10.01 0.66 15.02
C LYS A 216 9.99 -0.49 14.03
N LEU A 217 10.87 -0.46 13.04
CA LEU A 217 11.13 -1.59 12.16
C LEU A 217 12.01 -2.60 12.91
N ILE A 218 11.45 -3.76 13.26
CA ILE A 218 12.15 -4.79 14.04
C ILE A 218 12.79 -5.86 13.17
N ALA A 219 12.26 -6.11 11.95
CA ALA A 219 12.87 -7.03 11.00
C ALA A 219 12.52 -6.62 9.56
N ILE A 220 13.40 -6.97 8.61
CA ILE A 220 13.18 -6.81 7.17
C ILE A 220 13.93 -7.90 6.42
N GLY A 221 13.28 -8.45 5.39
CA GLY A 221 13.87 -9.47 4.52
C GLY A 221 12.84 -10.16 3.64
N THR A 222 13.31 -11.06 2.80
CA THR A 222 12.45 -12.05 2.13
C THR A 222 11.87 -13.02 3.16
N LEU A 223 10.82 -13.74 2.81
CA LEU A 223 10.25 -14.77 3.69
C LEU A 223 11.32 -15.80 4.12
N SER A 224 12.19 -16.21 3.19
CA SER A 224 13.28 -17.15 3.46
C SER A 224 14.33 -16.57 4.43
N GLU A 225 14.70 -15.31 4.28
CA GLU A 225 15.64 -14.62 5.18
C GLU A 225 15.05 -14.46 6.59
N LEU A 226 13.75 -14.15 6.69
CA LEU A 226 13.08 -14.04 7.98
C LEU A 226 12.99 -15.40 8.67
N LYS A 227 12.65 -16.47 7.95
CA LYS A 227 12.63 -17.84 8.45
C LYS A 227 14.03 -18.33 8.91
N ALA A 228 15.08 -17.96 8.20
CA ALA A 228 16.44 -18.34 8.56
C ALA A 228 16.97 -17.64 9.84
N ARG A 229 16.38 -16.52 10.27
CA ARG A 229 16.73 -15.82 11.52
C ARG A 229 16.10 -16.47 12.75
N ALA A 230 15.01 -17.20 12.58
CA ALA A 230 14.41 -17.97 13.66
C ALA A 230 15.17 -19.29 13.86
N THR A 231 15.36 -19.70 15.11
CA THR A 231 16.24 -20.82 15.51
C THR A 231 15.73 -22.21 15.11
N HIS A 232 14.57 -22.32 14.45
CA HIS A 232 13.97 -23.58 13.94
C HIS A 232 13.09 -23.30 12.71
N GLU A 233 12.54 -24.35 12.06
CA GLU A 233 11.55 -24.24 10.95
C GLU A 233 10.23 -23.63 11.44
N HIS A 234 10.24 -22.33 11.73
CA HIS A 234 9.06 -21.62 12.20
C HIS A 234 8.23 -21.03 11.03
N SER A 235 6.90 -21.01 11.24
CA SER A 235 5.99 -20.23 10.40
C SER A 235 6.29 -18.71 10.55
N LEU A 236 5.88 -17.89 9.60
CA LEU A 236 6.00 -16.42 9.76
C LEU A 236 5.28 -15.93 11.03
N GLU A 237 4.23 -16.64 11.46
CA GLU A 237 3.49 -16.35 12.69
C GLU A 237 4.34 -16.49 13.94
N GLU A 238 5.08 -17.59 14.03
CA GLU A 238 5.97 -17.84 15.18
C GLU A 238 7.12 -16.82 15.23
N ILE A 239 7.69 -16.49 14.06
CA ILE A 239 8.72 -15.45 13.94
C ILE A 239 8.17 -14.09 14.37
N PHE A 240 6.97 -13.74 13.90
CA PHE A 240 6.30 -12.50 14.26
C PHE A 240 6.06 -12.42 15.78
N LEU A 241 5.54 -13.49 16.38
CA LEU A 241 5.27 -13.55 17.82
C LEU A 241 6.57 -13.48 18.65
N GLN A 242 7.65 -14.13 18.21
CA GLN A 242 8.94 -14.06 18.87
C GLN A 242 9.52 -12.64 18.82
N LEU A 243 9.60 -12.03 17.64
CA LEU A 243 10.17 -10.69 17.46
C LEU A 243 9.36 -9.59 18.18
N THR A 244 8.04 -9.73 18.24
CA THR A 244 7.21 -8.77 18.97
C THR A 244 7.35 -8.91 20.49
N LYS A 245 7.51 -10.12 21.04
CA LYS A 245 7.78 -10.32 22.46
C LYS A 245 9.14 -9.77 22.89
N GLU A 246 10.20 -10.04 22.11
CA GLU A 246 11.55 -9.54 22.38
C GLU A 246 11.65 -8.01 22.35
N SER A 247 10.73 -7.33 21.69
CA SER A 247 10.69 -5.87 21.64
C SER A 247 9.85 -5.22 22.75
N ASP A 248 9.11 -6.02 23.52
CA ASP A 248 8.33 -5.58 24.69
C ASP A 248 9.12 -5.66 25.99
N ASP A 249 10.24 -6.42 26.02
CA ASP A 249 11.21 -6.54 27.11
C ASP A 249 12.33 -5.48 26.97
#